data_b00c3754d7ccf9543f2e7ee0042a7464
#
_entry.id   b00c3754d7ccf9543f2e7ee0042a7464
#
_cell.length_a   1.000
_cell.length_b   1.000
_cell.length_c   1.000
_cell.angle_alpha   90.00
_cell.angle_beta   90.00
_cell.angle_gamma   90.00
#
_symmetry.space_group_name_H-M   'P 1'
#
loop_
_entity.id
_entity.type
_entity.pdbx_description
1 polymer ?
#
loop_
_entity_poly.entity_id
_entity_poly.type
_entity_poly.pdbx_seq_one_letter_code
_entity_poly.pdbx_strand_id
1 'polypeptide(L)'
;MKRSQIVTAVALAAAISVGAQTASAQQAATLPPAPSAVLAQYAVGPPAGSSIVFHAASTFAGPGGIAVERASINPLSISIDDAIALGLQRNFRLIYDRANQRIVKGDLLQVTSAIVPSLELRASSSTQEINLAAMGFKPASIHIPGFTGNFPTIVKVDVTQVLLNVNQTLFNVPAYELLRGARDEEQVVNLNTLAGRGALVLATGTAYLKVLADQSNLVDAKALERSADTGFFQAKARRDAGVGTNLDALRGQVNFQNRLQQRVSAETALAKDIIQLNRIMGIPAEQQLILTDTAPFSQLADMDLERARSTAFERRKDYLSLLAQIRVADRERLAIKYQRFPTLAFGGYYGVIGQTQGLYHGVFNAEGSVKFPIFREAAQRGENEVISAQLLALRQRESDLRVTMEAQIRSSMLDVNSSHELVKVAQSNVDLAGQELSDEQSRFAAGVDDNLPLVEAEASLAGAQAQVVQALFQYNVAKLQLARYTGVAETQYRTYLGIQ
;
A
#
# COMPACT_ATOMS: atom_id res chain seq x y z
N MET A 1 -19.14 -43.68 46.82
CA MET A 1 -18.16 -42.62 47.13
C MET A 1 -16.94 -42.84 46.25
N LYS A 2 -16.74 -42.00 45.23
CA LYS A 2 -15.54 -41.75 44.38
C LYS A 2 -15.97 -41.42 42.94
N ARG A 3 -16.58 -40.25 42.77
CA ARG A 3 -16.78 -39.60 41.47
C ARG A 3 -16.93 -38.07 41.62
N SER A 4 -16.10 -37.47 42.48
CA SER A 4 -16.23 -36.02 42.76
C SER A 4 -14.91 -35.27 42.88
N GLN A 5 -13.80 -35.77 42.35
CA GLN A 5 -12.50 -35.08 42.45
C GLN A 5 -11.75 -34.84 41.12
N ILE A 6 -12.40 -35.04 39.97
CA ILE A 6 -11.74 -34.76 38.67
C ILE A 6 -12.27 -33.50 37.99
N VAL A 7 -13.32 -32.88 38.53
CA VAL A 7 -13.91 -31.67 37.93
C VAL A 7 -13.34 -30.36 38.52
N THR A 8 -12.56 -30.42 39.60
CA THR A 8 -12.06 -29.21 40.29
C THR A 8 -10.62 -28.80 39.89
N ALA A 9 -9.93 -29.57 39.04
CA ALA A 9 -8.55 -29.27 38.64
C ALA A 9 -8.42 -28.54 37.28
N VAL A 10 -9.51 -28.34 36.55
CA VAL A 10 -9.49 -27.61 35.24
C VAL A 10 -9.99 -26.15 35.38
N ALA A 11 -10.56 -25.78 36.53
CA ALA A 11 -11.10 -24.42 36.73
C ALA A 11 -10.16 -23.45 37.46
N LEU A 12 -8.91 -23.84 37.77
CA LEU A 12 -7.95 -22.97 38.49
C LEU A 12 -6.73 -22.50 37.66
N ALA A 13 -6.70 -22.76 36.36
CA ALA A 13 -5.65 -22.27 35.48
C ALA A 13 -6.07 -21.10 34.57
N ALA A 14 -7.28 -20.55 34.73
CA ALA A 14 -7.85 -19.46 33.91
C ALA A 14 -8.00 -18.11 34.63
N ALA A 15 -7.40 -17.94 35.80
CA ALA A 15 -7.63 -16.74 36.61
C ALA A 15 -6.37 -16.01 37.11
N ILE A 16 -5.25 -16.06 36.37
CA ILE A 16 -4.10 -15.15 36.64
C ILE A 16 -3.53 -14.68 35.28
N SER A 17 -4.17 -13.68 34.66
CA SER A 17 -3.54 -12.69 33.79
C SER A 17 -4.54 -11.63 33.35
N VAL A 18 -5.17 -10.94 34.30
CA VAL A 18 -5.82 -9.64 34.04
C VAL A 18 -5.13 -8.63 34.93
N GLY A 19 -4.19 -7.92 34.34
CA GLY A 19 -3.52 -6.82 35.00
C GLY A 19 -2.52 -6.15 34.01
N ALA A 20 -2.93 -4.95 33.55
CA ALA A 20 -2.14 -3.96 32.85
C ALA A 20 -1.85 -4.24 31.35
N GLN A 21 -2.71 -3.63 30.51
CA GLN A 21 -2.22 -2.74 29.47
C GLN A 21 -3.39 -1.95 28.86
N THR A 22 -3.60 -0.75 29.36
CA THR A 22 -4.28 0.32 28.65
C THR A 22 -3.28 0.95 27.69
N ALA A 23 -3.31 0.54 26.45
CA ALA A 23 -2.82 1.32 25.32
C ALA A 23 -3.72 0.96 24.15
N SER A 24 -4.66 1.85 23.87
CA SER A 24 -5.53 1.81 22.70
C SER A 24 -4.71 2.04 21.43
N ALA A 25 -4.13 0.97 20.90
CA ALA A 25 -3.84 0.89 19.49
C ALA A 25 -5.10 0.36 18.82
N GLN A 26 -5.78 1.19 18.03
CA GLN A 26 -6.77 0.72 17.07
C GLN A 26 -6.08 -0.35 16.21
N GLN A 27 -6.33 -1.62 16.54
CA GLN A 27 -6.03 -2.72 15.64
C GLN A 27 -6.87 -2.47 14.39
N ALA A 28 -6.20 -2.01 13.35
CA ALA A 28 -6.73 -2.16 12.00
C ALA A 28 -7.11 -3.63 11.87
N ALA A 29 -8.40 -3.89 11.63
CA ALA A 29 -8.89 -5.24 11.41
C ALA A 29 -7.98 -5.90 10.37
N THR A 30 -7.20 -6.87 10.79
CA THR A 30 -6.38 -7.67 9.88
C THR A 30 -7.37 -8.39 8.96
N LEU A 31 -7.37 -7.97 7.70
CA LEU A 31 -8.12 -8.65 6.66
C LEU A 31 -7.76 -10.13 6.69
N PRO A 32 -8.71 -11.04 6.43
CA PRO A 32 -8.38 -12.44 6.22
C PRO A 32 -7.26 -12.53 5.17
N PRO A 33 -6.36 -13.51 5.28
CA PRO A 33 -5.24 -13.65 4.35
C PRO A 33 -5.79 -13.63 2.93
N ALA A 34 -5.05 -12.98 2.03
CA ALA A 34 -5.45 -12.89 0.64
C ALA A 34 -5.72 -14.30 0.08
N PRO A 35 -6.66 -14.45 -0.87
CA PRO A 35 -6.97 -15.73 -1.53
C PRO A 35 -5.74 -16.52 -2.00
N SER A 36 -4.66 -15.81 -2.34
CA SER A 36 -3.35 -16.41 -2.65
C SER A 36 -2.80 -17.41 -1.62
N ALA A 37 -3.13 -17.26 -0.33
CA ALA A 37 -2.71 -18.23 0.69
C ALA A 37 -3.46 -19.57 0.58
N VAL A 38 -4.67 -19.56 0.03
CA VAL A 38 -5.50 -20.75 -0.18
C VAL A 38 -5.09 -21.46 -1.47
N LEU A 39 -4.68 -20.73 -2.51
CA LEU A 39 -4.16 -21.30 -3.76
C LEU A 39 -2.95 -22.22 -3.54
N ALA A 40 -2.12 -21.94 -2.53
CA ALA A 40 -0.97 -22.76 -2.17
C ALA A 40 -1.34 -24.17 -1.72
N GLN A 41 -2.53 -24.39 -1.16
CA GLN A 41 -2.97 -25.70 -0.64
C GLN A 41 -3.52 -26.62 -1.74
N TYR A 42 -3.91 -26.08 -2.89
CA TYR A 42 -4.59 -26.83 -3.97
C TYR A 42 -3.72 -27.08 -5.20
N ALA A 43 -2.53 -26.50 -5.27
CA ALA A 43 -1.58 -26.92 -6.27
C ALA A 43 -1.27 -28.40 -6.02
N VAL A 44 -1.77 -29.28 -6.89
CA VAL A 44 -1.36 -30.68 -6.93
C VAL A 44 0.14 -30.65 -7.11
N GLY A 45 0.85 -30.81 -5.98
CA GLY A 45 2.26 -30.53 -5.91
C GLY A 45 3.05 -31.40 -6.86
N PRO A 46 4.18 -30.91 -7.33
CA PRO A 46 5.27 -31.76 -7.73
C PRO A 46 5.66 -32.66 -6.53
N PRO A 47 6.29 -33.79 -6.75
CA PRO A 47 6.59 -34.78 -5.72
C PRO A 47 7.28 -34.13 -4.51
N ALA A 48 6.90 -34.59 -3.32
CA ALA A 48 7.28 -34.10 -2.01
C ALA A 48 8.62 -33.36 -1.94
N GLY A 49 8.58 -32.04 -1.81
CA GLY A 49 9.76 -31.20 -1.64
C GLY A 49 9.60 -29.71 -1.93
N SER A 50 8.63 -29.28 -2.71
CA SER A 50 8.41 -27.87 -3.00
C SER A 50 6.97 -27.46 -2.68
N SER A 51 6.75 -26.91 -1.50
CA SER A 51 5.53 -26.19 -1.19
C SER A 51 5.54 -24.85 -1.94
N ILE A 52 4.58 -24.65 -2.86
CA ILE A 52 4.36 -23.35 -3.47
C ILE A 52 3.77 -22.46 -2.37
N VAL A 53 4.57 -21.52 -1.88
CA VAL A 53 4.14 -20.54 -0.89
C VAL A 53 3.76 -19.27 -1.66
N PHE A 54 2.47 -18.97 -1.74
CA PHE A 54 2.05 -17.65 -2.20
C PHE A 54 2.41 -16.62 -1.13
N HIS A 55 3.25 -15.67 -1.51
CA HIS A 55 3.62 -14.59 -0.61
C HIS A 55 2.51 -13.56 -0.60
N ALA A 56 1.76 -13.49 0.51
CA ALA A 56 0.80 -12.41 0.70
C ALA A 56 1.53 -11.07 0.55
N ALA A 57 1.04 -10.23 -0.38
CA ALA A 57 1.55 -8.89 -0.56
C ALA A 57 1.35 -8.10 0.74
N SER A 58 2.41 -7.87 1.48
CA SER A 58 2.34 -7.02 2.66
C SER A 58 2.13 -5.58 2.22
N THR A 59 1.10 -4.93 2.77
CA THR A 59 0.82 -3.53 2.48
C THR A 59 1.73 -2.65 3.32
N PHE A 60 2.63 -1.92 2.68
CA PHE A 60 3.40 -0.88 3.34
C PHE A 60 2.50 0.35 3.56
N ALA A 61 2.26 0.73 4.82
CA ALA A 61 1.29 1.75 5.20
C ALA A 61 1.90 3.15 5.38
N GLY A 62 2.96 3.53 4.66
CA GLY A 62 3.57 4.83 4.85
C GLY A 62 3.94 5.57 3.56
N PRO A 63 3.84 6.91 3.53
CA PRO A 63 4.44 7.72 2.47
C PRO A 63 5.94 7.81 2.73
N GLY A 64 6.71 6.77 2.43
CA GLY A 64 8.15 6.79 2.59
C GLY A 64 8.85 6.92 1.26
N GLY A 65 9.86 7.76 1.20
CA GLY A 65 10.81 7.83 0.10
C GLY A 65 12.16 7.24 0.50
N ILE A 66 12.95 6.76 -0.48
CA ILE A 66 14.33 6.36 -0.26
C ILE A 66 15.22 7.50 -0.70
N ALA A 67 15.99 8.08 0.23
CA ALA A 67 17.08 8.98 -0.11
C ALA A 67 18.31 8.13 -0.46
N VAL A 68 18.60 8.00 -1.74
CA VAL A 68 19.73 7.19 -2.24
C VAL A 68 20.99 8.04 -2.43
N GLU A 69 20.84 9.37 -2.55
CA GLU A 69 21.93 10.31 -2.87
C GLU A 69 22.18 11.28 -1.73
N ARG A 70 23.40 11.83 -1.66
CA ARG A 70 23.69 12.94 -0.75
C ARG A 70 23.00 14.20 -1.25
N ALA A 71 22.59 15.08 -0.34
CA ALA A 71 22.03 16.38 -0.68
C ALA A 71 23.02 17.17 -1.57
N SER A 72 22.50 17.80 -2.61
CA SER A 72 23.26 18.75 -3.41
C SER A 72 23.46 20.05 -2.61
N ILE A 73 24.65 20.67 -2.73
CA ILE A 73 24.93 21.98 -2.15
C ILE A 73 24.04 23.06 -2.77
N ASN A 74 23.63 22.86 -4.04
CA ASN A 74 22.77 23.81 -4.74
C ASN A 74 21.29 23.51 -4.45
N PRO A 75 20.49 24.56 -4.17
CA PRO A 75 19.04 24.41 -4.07
C PRO A 75 18.44 23.81 -5.34
N LEU A 76 17.49 22.91 -5.20
CA LEU A 76 16.78 22.30 -6.31
C LEU A 76 15.53 23.14 -6.63
N SER A 77 15.47 23.69 -7.84
CA SER A 77 14.27 24.34 -8.35
C SER A 77 13.27 23.28 -8.80
N ILE A 78 12.04 23.33 -8.29
CA ILE A 78 11.06 22.26 -8.47
C ILE A 78 9.65 22.83 -8.65
N SER A 79 8.96 22.33 -9.68
CA SER A 79 7.52 22.54 -9.88
C SER A 79 6.70 21.44 -9.22
N ILE A 80 5.40 21.59 -9.12
CA ILE A 80 4.50 20.53 -8.63
C ILE A 80 4.57 19.29 -9.52
N ASP A 81 4.76 19.48 -10.81
CA ASP A 81 4.91 18.38 -11.77
C ASP A 81 6.19 17.59 -11.53
N ASP A 82 7.32 18.30 -11.31
CA ASP A 82 8.60 17.65 -11.00
C ASP A 82 8.54 16.91 -9.66
N ALA A 83 7.89 17.50 -8.67
CA ALA A 83 7.69 16.89 -7.36
C ALA A 83 6.87 15.58 -7.47
N ILE A 84 5.78 15.59 -8.22
CA ILE A 84 4.96 14.41 -8.48
C ILE A 84 5.75 13.37 -9.28
N ALA A 85 6.48 13.78 -10.31
CA ALA A 85 7.29 12.87 -11.13
C ALA A 85 8.40 12.19 -10.30
N LEU A 86 9.12 12.94 -9.47
CA LEU A 86 10.13 12.40 -8.55
C LEU A 86 9.51 11.41 -7.54
N GLY A 87 8.38 11.78 -6.94
CA GLY A 87 7.65 10.90 -6.04
C GLY A 87 7.26 9.57 -6.72
N LEU A 88 6.70 9.62 -7.93
CA LEU A 88 6.32 8.45 -8.71
C LEU A 88 7.50 7.57 -9.14
N GLN A 89 8.70 8.12 -9.24
CA GLN A 89 9.92 7.39 -9.61
C GLN A 89 10.63 6.79 -8.39
N ARG A 90 10.77 7.55 -7.31
CA ARG A 90 11.69 7.27 -6.20
C ARG A 90 11.00 6.85 -4.91
N ASN A 91 9.67 6.96 -4.80
CA ASN A 91 8.97 6.63 -3.57
C ASN A 91 9.06 5.13 -3.25
N PHE A 92 9.47 4.81 -2.01
CA PHE A 92 9.66 3.44 -1.54
C PHE A 92 8.42 2.55 -1.72
N ARG A 93 7.25 3.07 -1.47
CA ARG A 93 6.00 2.32 -1.63
C ARG A 93 5.85 1.78 -3.04
N LEU A 94 6.09 2.61 -4.06
CA LEU A 94 5.98 2.18 -5.46
C LEU A 94 7.08 1.21 -5.89
N ILE A 95 8.30 1.36 -5.33
CA ILE A 95 9.38 0.39 -5.53
C ILE A 95 8.97 -0.96 -4.95
N TYR A 96 8.41 -0.96 -3.75
CA TYR A 96 7.88 -2.14 -3.09
C TYR A 96 6.72 -2.77 -3.87
N ASP A 97 5.76 -1.98 -4.35
CA ASP A 97 4.64 -2.47 -5.17
C ASP A 97 5.13 -3.11 -6.47
N ARG A 98 6.19 -2.58 -7.11
CA ARG A 98 6.85 -3.22 -8.27
C ARG A 98 7.51 -4.55 -7.92
N ALA A 99 8.10 -4.66 -6.73
CA ALA A 99 8.61 -5.94 -6.24
C ALA A 99 7.48 -6.96 -6.04
N ASN A 100 6.35 -6.55 -5.47
CA ASN A 100 5.17 -7.40 -5.34
C ASN A 100 4.62 -7.87 -6.70
N GLN A 101 4.61 -7.01 -7.72
CA GLN A 101 4.24 -7.43 -9.08
C GLN A 101 5.16 -8.54 -9.61
N ARG A 102 6.47 -8.49 -9.30
CA ARG A 102 7.42 -9.55 -9.70
C ARG A 102 7.19 -10.84 -8.92
N ILE A 103 6.86 -10.74 -7.62
CA ILE A 103 6.52 -11.92 -6.79
C ILE A 103 5.31 -12.63 -7.39
N VAL A 104 4.20 -11.93 -7.64
CA VAL A 104 2.99 -12.53 -8.19
C VAL A 104 3.20 -13.10 -9.60
N LYS A 105 4.05 -12.47 -10.43
CA LYS A 105 4.47 -13.07 -11.71
C LYS A 105 5.26 -14.37 -11.52
N GLY A 106 6.11 -14.44 -10.51
CA GLY A 106 6.81 -15.66 -10.13
C GLY A 106 5.83 -16.76 -9.70
N ASP A 107 4.85 -16.40 -8.86
CA ASP A 107 3.80 -17.33 -8.41
C ASP A 107 2.94 -17.83 -9.59
N LEU A 108 2.60 -16.95 -10.54
CA LEU A 108 1.90 -17.35 -11.77
C LEU A 108 2.71 -18.38 -12.59
N LEU A 109 4.03 -18.20 -12.71
CA LEU A 109 4.91 -19.18 -13.38
C LEU A 109 4.94 -20.50 -12.61
N GLN A 110 4.95 -20.49 -11.27
CA GLN A 110 4.88 -21.69 -10.45
C GLN A 110 3.56 -22.44 -10.66
N VAL A 111 2.43 -21.74 -10.65
CA VAL A 111 1.10 -22.35 -10.95
C VAL A 111 1.09 -22.92 -12.37
N THR A 112 1.69 -22.21 -13.33
CA THR A 112 1.79 -22.69 -14.72
C THR A 112 2.59 -23.97 -14.81
N SER A 113 3.63 -24.17 -13.97
CA SER A 113 4.46 -25.38 -13.97
C SER A 113 3.67 -26.65 -13.63
N ALA A 114 2.52 -26.55 -12.97
CA ALA A 114 1.64 -27.69 -12.70
C ALA A 114 0.92 -28.23 -13.96
N ILE A 115 0.90 -27.46 -15.06
CA ILE A 115 0.20 -27.83 -16.30
C ILE A 115 1.20 -28.17 -17.43
N VAL A 116 2.39 -27.58 -17.43
CA VAL A 116 3.43 -27.83 -18.43
C VAL A 116 4.21 -29.10 -18.11
N PRO A 117 4.85 -29.76 -19.13
CA PRO A 117 5.70 -30.93 -18.89
C PRO A 117 6.87 -30.60 -17.96
N SER A 118 7.15 -31.49 -17.01
CA SER A 118 8.37 -31.48 -16.23
C SER A 118 9.34 -32.55 -16.71
N LEU A 119 10.61 -32.18 -16.87
CA LEU A 119 11.72 -33.06 -17.20
C LEU A 119 12.71 -33.03 -16.06
N GLU A 120 13.05 -34.20 -15.49
CA GLU A 120 13.99 -34.33 -14.40
C GLU A 120 15.01 -35.45 -14.69
N LEU A 121 16.29 -35.10 -14.73
CA LEU A 121 17.35 -36.09 -14.77
C LEU A 121 17.72 -36.48 -13.33
N ARG A 122 17.51 -37.76 -13.01
CA ARG A 122 17.81 -38.31 -11.68
C ARG A 122 18.90 -39.37 -11.80
N ALA A 123 20.02 -39.18 -11.12
CA ALA A 123 21.06 -40.18 -10.93
C ALA A 123 21.05 -40.61 -9.46
N SER A 124 21.00 -41.91 -9.21
CA SER A 124 21.07 -42.46 -7.85
C SER A 124 21.76 -43.80 -7.83
N SER A 125 22.48 -44.05 -6.73
CA SER A 125 23.06 -45.38 -6.41
C SER A 125 22.56 -45.74 -5.02
N SER A 126 22.02 -46.94 -4.88
CA SER A 126 21.48 -47.45 -3.63
C SER A 126 21.89 -48.87 -3.41
N THR A 127 22.24 -49.20 -2.17
CA THR A 127 22.51 -50.57 -1.69
C THR A 127 21.45 -50.88 -0.65
N GLN A 128 20.75 -51.99 -0.81
CA GLN A 128 19.76 -52.45 0.15
C GLN A 128 19.84 -53.97 0.33
N GLU A 129 19.58 -54.41 1.53
CA GLU A 129 19.41 -55.83 1.83
C GLU A 129 17.93 -56.16 1.94
N ILE A 130 17.49 -57.12 1.13
CA ILE A 130 16.08 -57.57 1.10
C ILE A 130 15.99 -58.92 1.80
N ASN A 131 15.19 -58.99 2.86
CA ASN A 131 14.91 -60.27 3.53
C ASN A 131 13.73 -60.96 2.82
N LEU A 132 14.07 -61.92 1.96
CA LEU A 132 13.09 -62.69 1.20
C LEU A 132 12.17 -63.55 2.10
N ALA A 133 12.67 -64.01 3.27
CA ALA A 133 11.84 -64.75 4.22
C ALA A 133 10.72 -63.89 4.81
N ALA A 134 10.95 -62.61 5.05
CA ALA A 134 9.90 -61.67 5.49
C ALA A 134 8.84 -61.43 4.41
N MET A 135 9.15 -61.62 3.14
CA MET A 135 8.24 -61.54 2.00
C MET A 135 7.49 -62.85 1.74
N GLY A 136 7.65 -63.88 2.61
CA GLY A 136 7.01 -65.20 2.49
C GLY A 136 7.77 -66.20 1.63
N PHE A 137 8.97 -65.89 1.13
CA PHE A 137 9.81 -66.85 0.41
C PHE A 137 10.42 -67.85 1.41
N LYS A 138 10.07 -69.14 1.25
CA LYS A 138 10.67 -70.20 2.02
C LYS A 138 11.68 -70.95 1.13
N PRO A 139 13.01 -70.83 1.37
CA PRO A 139 14.04 -71.42 0.51
C PRO A 139 13.89 -72.92 0.30
N ALA A 140 13.41 -73.65 1.34
CA ALA A 140 13.17 -75.04 1.30
C ALA A 140 12.02 -75.52 0.40
N SER A 141 11.15 -74.62 -0.08
CA SER A 141 9.99 -74.95 -0.93
C SER A 141 10.24 -74.76 -2.44
N ILE A 142 11.43 -74.31 -2.82
CA ILE A 142 11.77 -74.04 -4.23
C ILE A 142 12.70 -75.20 -4.71
N HIS A 143 12.11 -76.16 -5.45
CA HIS A 143 12.87 -77.22 -6.15
C HIS A 143 12.99 -76.81 -7.62
N ILE A 144 14.18 -76.41 -8.06
CA ILE A 144 14.48 -76.18 -9.48
C ILE A 144 15.32 -77.38 -9.95
N PRO A 145 14.80 -78.19 -10.93
CA PRO A 145 15.60 -79.34 -11.45
C PRO A 145 16.96 -78.89 -12.01
N GLY A 146 18.04 -79.41 -11.48
CA GLY A 146 19.41 -79.07 -11.89
C GLY A 146 20.09 -77.93 -11.09
N PHE A 147 19.46 -77.39 -10.06
CA PHE A 147 20.04 -76.41 -9.16
C PHE A 147 20.25 -77.02 -7.75
N THR A 148 21.48 -77.13 -7.35
CA THR A 148 21.88 -77.74 -6.07
C THR A 148 22.21 -76.72 -4.98
N GLY A 149 21.96 -75.47 -5.18
CA GLY A 149 22.29 -74.40 -4.25
C GLY A 149 21.13 -74.00 -3.33
N ASN A 150 21.42 -73.55 -2.11
CA ASN A 150 20.44 -72.92 -1.22
C ASN A 150 20.16 -71.52 -1.66
N PHE A 151 18.87 -71.12 -1.83
CA PHE A 151 18.47 -69.73 -2.06
C PHE A 151 18.81 -68.89 -0.81
N PRO A 152 19.49 -67.74 -0.98
CA PRO A 152 19.76 -66.88 0.16
C PRO A 152 18.44 -66.27 0.70
N THR A 153 18.30 -66.29 2.03
CA THR A 153 17.17 -65.63 2.70
C THR A 153 17.29 -64.09 2.70
N ILE A 154 18.52 -63.61 2.61
CA ILE A 154 18.84 -62.20 2.51
C ILE A 154 19.58 -61.98 1.20
N VAL A 155 19.09 -61.08 0.36
CA VAL A 155 19.72 -60.70 -0.92
C VAL A 155 20.16 -59.24 -0.84
N LYS A 156 21.45 -59.03 -1.08
CA LYS A 156 22.01 -57.68 -1.23
C LYS A 156 21.79 -57.22 -2.68
N VAL A 157 21.13 -56.09 -2.83
CA VAL A 157 20.84 -55.49 -4.13
C VAL A 157 21.51 -54.13 -4.20
N ASP A 158 22.46 -54.00 -5.11
CA ASP A 158 23.13 -52.73 -5.44
C ASP A 158 22.58 -52.20 -6.78
N VAL A 159 21.90 -51.05 -6.77
CA VAL A 159 21.31 -50.47 -7.98
C VAL A 159 21.88 -49.10 -8.21
N THR A 160 22.47 -48.89 -9.37
CA THR A 160 22.84 -47.59 -9.88
C THR A 160 21.97 -47.28 -11.10
N GLN A 161 21.36 -46.10 -11.12
CA GLN A 161 20.46 -45.71 -12.18
C GLN A 161 20.64 -44.24 -12.56
N VAL A 162 20.48 -43.97 -13.85
CA VAL A 162 20.38 -42.62 -14.41
C VAL A 162 19.12 -42.56 -15.28
N LEU A 163 18.14 -41.83 -14.84
CA LEU A 163 16.80 -41.79 -15.44
C LEU A 163 16.42 -40.35 -15.81
N LEU A 164 15.95 -40.15 -17.01
CA LEU A 164 15.24 -38.94 -17.44
C LEU A 164 13.74 -39.16 -17.22
N ASN A 165 13.20 -38.52 -16.22
CA ASN A 165 11.79 -38.61 -15.88
C ASN A 165 11.01 -37.51 -16.62
N VAL A 166 9.87 -37.87 -17.16
CA VAL A 166 8.90 -36.97 -17.81
C VAL A 166 7.58 -37.06 -17.08
N ASN A 167 7.03 -35.94 -16.66
CA ASN A 167 5.68 -35.89 -16.09
C ASN A 167 4.90 -34.77 -16.75
N GLN A 168 3.67 -35.07 -17.20
CA GLN A 168 2.77 -34.13 -17.83
C GLN A 168 1.34 -34.33 -17.34
N THR A 169 0.77 -33.27 -16.79
CA THR A 169 -0.67 -33.22 -16.54
C THR A 169 -1.40 -32.96 -17.85
N LEU A 170 -2.23 -33.89 -18.31
CA LEU A 170 -2.97 -33.78 -19.56
C LEU A 170 -4.34 -33.14 -19.35
N PHE A 171 -5.01 -33.47 -18.23
CA PHE A 171 -6.32 -32.93 -17.90
C PHE A 171 -6.47 -32.73 -16.39
N ASN A 172 -6.63 -31.47 -15.96
CA ASN A 172 -6.85 -31.10 -14.56
C ASN A 172 -7.61 -29.77 -14.52
N VAL A 173 -8.95 -29.84 -14.45
CA VAL A 173 -9.83 -28.66 -14.46
C VAL A 173 -9.56 -27.75 -13.26
N PRO A 174 -9.43 -28.24 -12.01
CA PRO A 174 -9.00 -27.43 -10.87
C PRO A 174 -7.74 -26.60 -11.15
N ALA A 175 -6.68 -27.21 -11.69
CA ALA A 175 -5.44 -26.50 -12.00
C ALA A 175 -5.63 -25.38 -13.04
N TYR A 176 -6.49 -25.56 -14.02
CA TYR A 176 -6.82 -24.52 -14.99
C TYR A 176 -7.57 -23.35 -14.35
N GLU A 177 -8.53 -23.60 -13.45
CA GLU A 177 -9.21 -22.50 -12.75
C GLU A 177 -8.26 -21.77 -11.79
N LEU A 178 -7.33 -22.49 -11.13
CA LEU A 178 -6.28 -21.88 -10.32
C LEU A 178 -5.33 -21.01 -11.17
N LEU A 179 -4.96 -21.46 -12.37
CA LEU A 179 -4.15 -20.64 -13.28
C LEU A 179 -4.88 -19.36 -13.71
N ARG A 180 -6.18 -19.44 -13.95
CA ARG A 180 -7.01 -18.25 -14.23
C ARG A 180 -7.07 -17.33 -13.01
N GLY A 181 -7.25 -17.91 -11.80
CA GLY A 181 -7.21 -17.18 -10.53
C GLY A 181 -5.87 -16.44 -10.33
N ALA A 182 -4.75 -17.10 -10.61
CA ALA A 182 -3.42 -16.47 -10.52
C ALA A 182 -3.22 -15.31 -11.51
N ARG A 183 -3.83 -15.37 -12.70
CA ARG A 183 -3.86 -14.24 -13.64
C ARG A 183 -4.74 -13.09 -13.15
N ASP A 184 -5.89 -13.40 -12.56
CA ASP A 184 -6.74 -12.38 -11.93
C ASP A 184 -6.02 -11.74 -10.73
N GLU A 185 -5.20 -12.50 -9.95
CA GLU A 185 -4.38 -11.97 -8.86
C GLU A 185 -3.26 -11.05 -9.36
N GLU A 186 -2.62 -11.35 -10.48
CA GLU A 186 -1.69 -10.41 -11.14
C GLU A 186 -2.41 -9.08 -11.46
N GLN A 187 -3.66 -9.14 -11.91
CA GLN A 187 -4.44 -7.93 -12.16
C GLN A 187 -4.75 -7.16 -10.85
N VAL A 188 -5.05 -7.86 -9.75
CA VAL A 188 -5.26 -7.24 -8.42
C VAL A 188 -4.04 -6.41 -8.04
N VAL A 189 -2.84 -7.00 -8.09
CA VAL A 189 -1.60 -6.32 -7.69
C VAL A 189 -1.27 -5.14 -8.62
N ASN A 190 -1.51 -5.27 -9.92
CA ASN A 190 -1.35 -4.18 -10.88
C ASN A 190 -2.29 -3.00 -10.57
N LEU A 191 -3.57 -3.28 -10.28
CA LEU A 191 -4.54 -2.26 -9.91
C LEU A 191 -4.22 -1.61 -8.56
N ASN A 192 -3.74 -2.38 -7.58
CA ASN A 192 -3.28 -1.85 -6.28
C ASN A 192 -2.09 -0.89 -6.46
N THR A 193 -1.14 -1.24 -7.32
CA THR A 193 -0.02 -0.35 -7.65
C THR A 193 -0.52 0.97 -8.26
N LEU A 194 -1.46 0.91 -9.21
CA LEU A 194 -2.06 2.11 -9.80
C LEU A 194 -2.88 2.93 -8.77
N ALA A 195 -3.58 2.27 -7.85
CA ALA A 195 -4.26 2.94 -6.74
C ALA A 195 -3.25 3.67 -5.83
N GLY A 196 -2.11 3.03 -5.54
CA GLY A 196 -0.99 3.61 -4.79
C GLY A 196 -0.40 4.84 -5.47
N ARG A 197 -0.24 4.82 -6.81
CA ARG A 197 0.23 5.98 -7.59
C ARG A 197 -0.71 7.17 -7.45
N GLY A 198 -2.02 6.98 -7.60
CA GLY A 198 -3.00 8.04 -7.41
C GLY A 198 -3.02 8.61 -5.97
N ALA A 199 -2.81 7.78 -4.96
CA ALA A 199 -2.67 8.24 -3.58
C ALA A 199 -1.38 9.03 -3.36
N LEU A 200 -0.29 8.65 -4.01
CA LEU A 200 0.98 9.38 -3.95
C LEU A 200 0.90 10.73 -4.63
N VAL A 201 0.20 10.85 -5.76
CA VAL A 201 -0.06 12.14 -6.43
C VAL A 201 -0.77 13.10 -5.48
N LEU A 202 -1.82 12.64 -4.79
CA LEU A 202 -2.50 13.45 -3.77
C LEU A 202 -1.56 13.85 -2.63
N ALA A 203 -0.80 12.91 -2.08
CA ALA A 203 0.10 13.16 -0.96
C ALA A 203 1.21 14.15 -1.33
N THR A 204 1.85 13.97 -2.49
CA THR A 204 2.91 14.86 -2.98
C THR A 204 2.35 16.25 -3.31
N GLY A 205 1.21 16.32 -4.02
CA GLY A 205 0.55 17.59 -4.34
C GLY A 205 0.15 18.35 -3.09
N THR A 206 -0.43 17.67 -2.10
CA THR A 206 -0.80 18.29 -0.81
C THR A 206 0.42 18.81 -0.06
N ALA A 207 1.51 18.01 0.01
CA ALA A 207 2.74 18.44 0.67
C ALA A 207 3.40 19.63 -0.05
N TYR A 208 3.41 19.64 -1.38
CA TYR A 208 3.92 20.75 -2.19
C TYR A 208 3.14 22.04 -1.95
N LEU A 209 1.79 21.96 -2.02
CA LEU A 209 0.90 23.09 -1.76
C LEU A 209 1.04 23.60 -0.32
N LYS A 210 1.32 22.72 0.64
CA LYS A 210 1.57 23.11 2.03
C LYS A 210 2.86 23.90 2.17
N VAL A 211 3.97 23.45 1.55
CA VAL A 211 5.23 24.19 1.53
C VAL A 211 5.05 25.56 0.87
N LEU A 212 4.26 25.65 -0.20
CA LEU A 212 3.95 26.90 -0.89
C LEU A 212 3.16 27.86 0.01
N ALA A 213 2.18 27.35 0.77
CA ALA A 213 1.43 28.13 1.76
C ALA A 213 2.34 28.63 2.90
N ASP A 214 3.25 27.78 3.39
CA ASP A 214 4.18 28.16 4.45
C ASP A 214 5.24 29.18 3.99
N GLN A 215 5.65 29.13 2.71
CA GLN A 215 6.49 30.18 2.11
C GLN A 215 5.75 31.55 2.12
N SER A 216 4.47 31.58 1.71
CA SER A 216 3.67 32.80 1.77
C SER A 216 3.53 33.30 3.20
N ASN A 217 3.18 32.42 4.14
CA ASN A 217 3.08 32.78 5.57
C ASN A 217 4.40 33.33 6.14
N LEU A 218 5.55 32.81 5.72
CA LEU A 218 6.85 33.32 6.16
C LEU A 218 7.15 34.70 5.57
N VAL A 219 6.78 34.96 4.29
CA VAL A 219 6.94 36.29 3.66
C VAL A 219 6.11 37.31 4.42
N ASP A 220 4.84 36.97 4.71
CA ASP A 220 3.91 37.89 5.45
C ASP A 220 4.42 38.12 6.88
N ALA A 221 4.85 37.05 7.60
CA ALA A 221 5.42 37.18 8.94
C ALA A 221 6.67 38.06 9.00
N LYS A 222 7.55 38.00 7.98
CA LYS A 222 8.73 38.88 7.86
C LYS A 222 8.34 40.34 7.57
N ALA A 223 7.28 40.58 6.80
CA ALA A 223 6.79 41.92 6.53
C ALA A 223 6.20 42.54 7.80
N LEU A 224 5.40 41.78 8.55
CA LEU A 224 4.78 42.21 9.80
C LEU A 224 5.80 42.46 10.91
N GLU A 225 6.85 41.59 11.02
CA GLU A 225 7.97 41.81 11.96
C GLU A 225 8.65 43.17 11.67
N ARG A 226 8.93 43.47 10.39
CA ARG A 226 9.55 44.75 9.99
C ARG A 226 8.66 45.96 10.28
N SER A 227 7.34 45.85 10.05
CA SER A 227 6.38 46.89 10.41
C SER A 227 6.36 47.16 11.92
N ALA A 228 6.25 46.09 12.71
CA ALA A 228 6.24 46.19 14.17
C ALA A 228 7.56 46.71 14.76
N ASP A 229 8.72 46.40 14.18
CA ASP A 229 10.04 46.93 14.54
C ASP A 229 10.07 48.45 14.31
N THR A 230 9.61 48.90 13.12
CA THR A 230 9.52 50.33 12.79
C THR A 230 8.57 51.04 13.74
N GLY A 231 7.41 50.51 14.05
CA GLY A 231 6.46 51.05 15.01
C GLY A 231 7.02 51.18 16.42
N PHE A 232 7.76 50.16 16.87
CA PHE A 232 8.44 50.19 18.17
C PHE A 232 9.49 51.31 18.24
N PHE A 233 10.34 51.45 17.20
CA PHE A 233 11.32 52.52 17.13
C PHE A 233 10.71 53.91 17.14
N GLN A 234 9.57 54.12 16.40
CA GLN A 234 8.83 55.37 16.40
C GLN A 234 8.23 55.68 17.78
N ALA A 235 7.57 54.72 18.42
CA ALA A 235 7.01 54.91 19.77
C ALA A 235 8.07 55.23 20.80
N LYS A 236 9.26 54.57 20.73
CA LYS A 236 10.41 54.84 21.57
C LYS A 236 10.97 56.25 21.35
N ALA A 237 11.14 56.68 20.10
CA ALA A 237 11.60 58.02 19.75
C ALA A 237 10.66 59.09 20.23
N ARG A 238 9.32 58.94 20.11
CA ARG A 238 8.30 59.86 20.66
C ARG A 238 8.41 59.95 22.21
N ARG A 239 8.59 58.83 22.91
CA ARG A 239 8.77 58.80 24.35
C ARG A 239 10.04 59.60 24.74
N ASP A 240 11.17 59.32 24.07
CA ASP A 240 12.47 59.94 24.37
C ASP A 240 12.43 61.45 24.06
N ALA A 241 11.61 61.90 23.12
CA ALA A 241 11.33 63.31 22.82
C ALA A 241 10.29 63.93 23.76
N GLY A 242 9.71 63.19 24.69
CA GLY A 242 8.69 63.69 25.65
C GLY A 242 7.31 63.95 25.07
N VAL A 243 7.04 63.50 23.82
CA VAL A 243 5.74 63.64 23.14
C VAL A 243 4.94 62.35 23.06
N GLY A 244 5.46 61.25 23.60
CA GLY A 244 4.82 59.96 23.69
C GLY A 244 4.86 59.37 25.10
N THR A 245 4.03 58.33 25.36
CA THR A 245 3.98 57.67 26.67
C THR A 245 4.95 56.48 26.75
N ASN A 246 5.39 56.17 27.98
CA ASN A 246 6.15 54.92 28.17
C ASN A 246 5.33 53.67 27.88
N LEU A 247 3.99 53.77 28.04
CA LEU A 247 3.07 52.67 27.75
C LEU A 247 3.06 52.31 26.25
N ASP A 248 3.07 53.32 25.38
CA ASP A 248 3.13 53.14 23.92
C ASP A 248 4.42 52.47 23.49
N ALA A 249 5.55 52.86 24.07
CA ALA A 249 6.82 52.22 23.79
C ALA A 249 6.85 50.75 24.26
N LEU A 250 6.26 50.44 25.41
CA LEU A 250 6.14 49.05 25.92
C LEU A 250 5.20 48.22 25.05
N ARG A 251 4.04 48.78 24.64
CA ARG A 251 3.10 48.12 23.71
C ARG A 251 3.77 47.80 22.36
N GLY A 252 4.50 48.78 21.81
CA GLY A 252 5.27 48.58 20.59
C GLY A 252 6.31 47.46 20.72
N GLN A 253 7.03 47.41 21.86
CA GLN A 253 7.98 46.38 22.13
C GLN A 253 7.33 44.98 22.22
N VAL A 254 6.20 44.87 22.92
CA VAL A 254 5.47 43.58 23.03
C VAL A 254 4.98 43.14 21.66
N ASN A 255 4.44 44.05 20.84
CA ASN A 255 4.00 43.71 19.46
C ASN A 255 5.18 43.20 18.64
N PHE A 256 6.32 43.87 18.66
CA PHE A 256 7.52 43.45 17.95
C PHE A 256 7.97 42.05 18.41
N GLN A 257 8.01 41.76 19.71
CA GLN A 257 8.36 40.43 20.22
C GLN A 257 7.39 39.34 19.78
N ASN A 258 6.09 39.62 19.73
CA ASN A 258 5.07 38.71 19.25
C ASN A 258 5.25 38.40 17.74
N ARG A 259 5.55 39.42 16.91
CA ARG A 259 5.84 39.22 15.47
C ARG A 259 7.12 38.46 15.22
N LEU A 260 8.15 38.71 16.00
CA LEU A 260 9.41 37.92 15.97
C LEU A 260 9.15 36.45 16.26
N GLN A 261 8.34 36.15 17.31
CA GLN A 261 7.94 34.80 17.62
C GLN A 261 7.16 34.13 16.48
N GLN A 262 6.24 34.85 15.85
CA GLN A 262 5.46 34.36 14.70
C GLN A 262 6.38 34.05 13.51
N ARG A 263 7.35 34.92 13.18
CA ARG A 263 8.35 34.65 12.12
C ARG A 263 9.15 33.38 12.40
N VAL A 264 9.69 33.22 13.61
CA VAL A 264 10.48 32.03 13.99
C VAL A 264 9.64 30.76 13.89
N SER A 265 8.37 30.84 14.29
CA SER A 265 7.43 29.72 14.15
C SER A 265 7.15 29.36 12.68
N ALA A 266 6.91 30.35 11.83
CA ALA A 266 6.67 30.15 10.40
C ALA A 266 7.92 29.56 9.69
N GLU A 267 9.11 30.04 10.03
CA GLU A 267 10.38 29.53 9.50
C GLU A 267 10.61 28.05 9.87
N THR A 268 10.30 27.70 11.11
CA THR A 268 10.39 26.33 11.59
C THR A 268 9.35 25.42 10.93
N ALA A 269 8.12 25.89 10.72
CA ALA A 269 7.06 25.16 10.02
C ALA A 269 7.48 24.85 8.58
N LEU A 270 7.92 25.87 7.84
CA LEU A 270 8.39 25.72 6.46
C LEU A 270 9.56 24.69 6.38
N ALA A 271 10.53 24.77 7.28
CA ALA A 271 11.65 23.83 7.28
C ALA A 271 11.18 22.37 7.49
N LYS A 272 10.22 22.15 8.40
CA LYS A 272 9.66 20.83 8.67
C LYS A 272 8.87 20.30 7.46
N ASP A 273 8.09 21.15 6.80
CA ASP A 273 7.26 20.74 5.67
C ASP A 273 8.09 20.50 4.41
N ILE A 274 9.23 21.20 4.23
CA ILE A 274 10.25 20.86 3.22
C ILE A 274 10.84 19.47 3.48
N ILE A 275 11.21 19.13 4.71
CA ILE A 275 11.71 17.79 5.07
C ILE A 275 10.67 16.72 4.75
N GLN A 276 9.40 16.98 5.05
CA GLN A 276 8.30 16.03 4.74
C GLN A 276 8.10 15.87 3.23
N LEU A 277 8.15 16.95 2.46
CA LEU A 277 8.06 16.92 1.00
C LEU A 277 9.24 16.13 0.40
N ASN A 278 10.47 16.40 0.85
CA ASN A 278 11.68 15.69 0.45
C ASN A 278 11.52 14.18 0.68
N ARG A 279 11.00 13.79 1.85
CA ARG A 279 10.74 12.39 2.18
C ARG A 279 9.74 11.74 1.24
N ILE A 280 8.65 12.44 0.88
CA ILE A 280 7.64 11.92 -0.04
C ILE A 280 8.22 11.75 -1.45
N MET A 281 9.03 12.70 -1.91
CA MET A 281 9.72 12.65 -3.20
C MET A 281 10.86 11.63 -3.26
N GLY A 282 11.34 11.13 -2.11
CA GLY A 282 12.45 10.20 -2.05
C GLY A 282 13.81 10.85 -2.30
N ILE A 283 13.97 12.10 -1.90
CA ILE A 283 15.24 12.85 -1.92
C ILE A 283 15.76 13.09 -0.50
N PRO A 284 17.05 13.44 -0.33
CA PRO A 284 17.62 13.68 1.00
C PRO A 284 16.85 14.74 1.79
N ALA A 285 16.65 14.50 3.08
CA ALA A 285 15.89 15.41 3.96
C ALA A 285 16.51 16.82 4.05
N GLU A 286 17.83 16.91 3.87
CA GLU A 286 18.63 18.16 3.96
C GLU A 286 18.63 18.96 2.66
N GLN A 287 18.04 18.43 1.56
CA GLN A 287 18.03 19.12 0.27
C GLN A 287 17.18 20.39 0.36
N GLN A 288 17.80 21.51 0.02
CA GLN A 288 17.11 22.78 -0.09
C GLN A 288 16.26 22.82 -1.38
N LEU A 289 15.04 23.34 -1.26
CA LEU A 289 14.09 23.48 -2.38
C LEU A 289 13.79 24.93 -2.66
N ILE A 290 13.66 25.25 -3.95
CA ILE A 290 13.07 26.50 -4.48
C ILE A 290 11.87 26.10 -5.28
N LEU A 291 10.66 26.43 -4.78
CA LEU A 291 9.41 26.18 -5.49
C LEU A 291 9.24 27.22 -6.59
N THR A 292 8.92 26.75 -7.80
CA THR A 292 8.80 27.63 -8.98
C THR A 292 7.37 28.11 -9.22
N ASP A 293 6.39 27.40 -8.65
CA ASP A 293 4.99 27.71 -8.86
C ASP A 293 4.47 28.72 -7.83
N THR A 294 3.42 29.42 -8.21
CA THR A 294 2.57 30.20 -7.31
C THR A 294 1.29 29.42 -7.00
N ALA A 295 0.67 29.67 -5.84
CA ALA A 295 -0.57 28.99 -5.47
C ALA A 295 -1.66 29.27 -6.52
N PRO A 296 -2.12 28.25 -7.28
CA PRO A 296 -3.07 28.49 -8.35
C PRO A 296 -4.45 28.81 -7.77
N PHE A 297 -5.09 29.83 -8.33
CA PHE A 297 -6.51 30.13 -8.10
C PHE A 297 -7.24 30.11 -9.45
N SER A 298 -7.69 28.92 -9.83
CA SER A 298 -8.54 28.72 -11.00
C SER A 298 -9.85 28.06 -10.60
N GLN A 299 -10.96 28.53 -11.12
CA GLN A 299 -12.24 27.90 -10.88
C GLN A 299 -12.28 26.55 -11.56
N LEU A 300 -12.62 25.51 -10.79
CA LEU A 300 -12.88 24.19 -11.38
C LEU A 300 -14.20 24.27 -12.16
N ALA A 301 -14.23 23.70 -13.36
CA ALA A 301 -15.47 23.60 -14.13
C ALA A 301 -16.52 22.80 -13.34
N ASP A 302 -17.77 23.22 -13.42
CA ASP A 302 -18.87 22.53 -12.76
C ASP A 302 -18.94 21.08 -13.21
N MET A 303 -18.91 20.17 -12.26
CA MET A 303 -19.00 18.74 -12.48
C MET A 303 -20.33 18.23 -11.93
N ASP A 304 -21.10 17.57 -12.80
CA ASP A 304 -22.31 16.88 -12.36
C ASP A 304 -21.97 15.66 -11.50
N LEU A 305 -22.74 15.48 -10.40
CA LEU A 305 -22.55 14.39 -9.45
C LEU A 305 -22.64 13.00 -10.12
N GLU A 306 -23.61 12.81 -11.02
CA GLU A 306 -23.80 11.52 -11.70
C GLU A 306 -22.62 11.19 -12.62
N ARG A 307 -22.09 12.20 -13.30
CA ARG A 307 -20.87 12.07 -14.11
C ARG A 307 -19.64 11.79 -13.28
N ALA A 308 -19.48 12.43 -12.13
CA ALA A 308 -18.39 12.15 -11.20
C ALA A 308 -18.47 10.71 -10.67
N ARG A 309 -19.68 10.26 -10.33
CA ARG A 309 -19.97 8.90 -9.85
C ARG A 309 -19.66 7.83 -10.91
N SER A 310 -20.18 7.99 -12.13
CA SER A 310 -19.92 7.04 -13.21
C SER A 310 -18.42 6.93 -13.51
N THR A 311 -17.72 8.07 -13.60
CA THR A 311 -16.27 8.12 -13.79
C THR A 311 -15.52 7.39 -12.67
N ALA A 312 -15.94 7.55 -11.41
CA ALA A 312 -15.32 6.89 -10.28
C ALA A 312 -15.46 5.35 -10.35
N PHE A 313 -16.65 4.84 -10.66
CA PHE A 313 -16.86 3.39 -10.80
C PHE A 313 -16.06 2.78 -11.96
N GLU A 314 -15.81 3.52 -13.01
CA GLU A 314 -15.02 3.05 -14.15
C GLU A 314 -13.51 3.17 -13.92
N ARG A 315 -13.04 4.18 -13.17
CA ARG A 315 -11.63 4.56 -13.13
C ARG A 315 -10.93 4.34 -11.80
N ARG A 316 -11.65 4.26 -10.67
CA ARG A 316 -11.03 4.03 -9.36
C ARG A 316 -10.38 2.66 -9.30
N LYS A 317 -9.07 2.67 -9.13
CA LYS A 317 -8.26 1.45 -9.17
C LYS A 317 -8.44 0.56 -7.94
N ASP A 318 -8.75 1.14 -6.78
CA ASP A 318 -9.09 0.41 -5.55
C ASP A 318 -10.41 -0.37 -5.70
N TYR A 319 -11.42 0.22 -6.32
CA TYR A 319 -12.68 -0.47 -6.63
C TYR A 319 -12.48 -1.58 -7.66
N LEU A 320 -11.77 -1.30 -8.76
CA LEU A 320 -11.48 -2.30 -9.79
C LEU A 320 -10.62 -3.45 -9.24
N SER A 321 -9.72 -3.16 -8.30
CA SER A 321 -8.93 -4.19 -7.60
C SER A 321 -9.83 -5.10 -6.76
N LEU A 322 -10.79 -4.55 -6.03
CA LEU A 322 -11.75 -5.35 -5.25
C LEU A 322 -12.60 -6.24 -6.15
N LEU A 323 -13.04 -5.76 -7.31
CA LEU A 323 -13.74 -6.58 -8.30
C LEU A 323 -12.85 -7.72 -8.83
N ALA A 324 -11.56 -7.47 -9.01
CA ALA A 324 -10.60 -8.51 -9.39
C ALA A 324 -10.42 -9.55 -8.28
N GLN A 325 -10.34 -9.13 -6.99
CA GLN A 325 -10.30 -10.04 -5.84
C GLN A 325 -11.55 -10.95 -5.77
N ILE A 326 -12.74 -10.41 -6.05
CA ILE A 326 -13.96 -11.20 -6.12
C ILE A 326 -13.84 -12.26 -7.23
N ARG A 327 -13.26 -11.91 -8.40
CA ARG A 327 -13.05 -12.91 -9.47
C ARG A 327 -12.05 -13.99 -9.05
N VAL A 328 -10.97 -13.65 -8.36
CA VAL A 328 -10.02 -14.64 -7.80
C VAL A 328 -10.77 -15.64 -6.91
N ALA A 329 -11.55 -15.16 -5.95
CA ALA A 329 -12.32 -16.01 -5.05
C ALA A 329 -13.38 -16.87 -5.80
N ASP A 330 -14.01 -16.32 -6.84
CA ASP A 330 -14.92 -17.11 -7.69
C ASP A 330 -14.18 -18.22 -8.46
N ARG A 331 -12.92 -17.98 -8.94
CA ARG A 331 -12.08 -19.01 -9.57
C ARG A 331 -11.70 -20.11 -8.59
N GLU A 332 -11.32 -19.76 -7.36
CA GLU A 332 -11.04 -20.73 -6.29
C GLU A 332 -12.27 -21.59 -5.99
N ARG A 333 -13.43 -20.97 -5.87
CA ARG A 333 -14.69 -21.72 -5.66
C ARG A 333 -14.95 -22.69 -6.81
N LEU A 334 -14.71 -22.29 -8.06
CA LEU A 334 -14.84 -23.17 -9.21
C LEU A 334 -13.80 -24.30 -9.17
N ALA A 335 -12.55 -24.02 -8.80
CA ALA A 335 -11.51 -25.02 -8.65
C ALA A 335 -11.90 -26.08 -7.61
N ILE A 336 -12.42 -25.68 -6.44
CA ILE A 336 -12.93 -26.58 -5.41
C ILE A 336 -14.09 -27.42 -5.95
N LYS A 337 -15.04 -26.81 -6.62
CA LYS A 337 -16.19 -27.51 -7.22
C LYS A 337 -15.73 -28.57 -8.22
N TYR A 338 -14.71 -28.26 -9.01
CA TYR A 338 -14.20 -29.13 -10.06
C TYR A 338 -13.21 -30.20 -9.57
N GLN A 339 -12.84 -30.24 -8.28
CA GLN A 339 -12.08 -31.34 -7.70
C GLN A 339 -12.77 -32.71 -7.82
N ARG A 340 -14.05 -32.75 -8.15
CA ARG A 340 -14.81 -33.97 -8.44
C ARG A 340 -14.48 -34.57 -9.80
N PHE A 341 -13.89 -33.79 -10.72
CA PHE A 341 -13.55 -34.30 -12.03
C PHE A 341 -12.28 -35.19 -11.98
N PRO A 342 -12.18 -36.17 -12.86
CA PRO A 342 -10.97 -36.97 -12.97
C PRO A 342 -9.80 -36.11 -13.42
N THR A 343 -8.60 -36.48 -12.97
CA THR A 343 -7.35 -35.93 -13.47
C THR A 343 -6.66 -36.97 -14.34
N LEU A 344 -6.16 -36.55 -15.50
CA LEU A 344 -5.41 -37.38 -16.42
C LEU A 344 -3.95 -36.87 -16.45
N ALA A 345 -3.01 -37.79 -16.22
CA ALA A 345 -1.59 -37.49 -16.28
C ALA A 345 -0.86 -38.56 -17.08
N PHE A 346 0.21 -38.13 -17.73
CA PHE A 346 1.18 -38.99 -18.36
C PHE A 346 2.49 -38.87 -17.58
N GLY A 347 3.09 -40.01 -17.27
CA GLY A 347 4.39 -40.08 -16.63
C GLY A 347 5.24 -41.17 -17.31
N GLY A 348 6.53 -41.03 -17.16
CA GLY A 348 7.42 -42.03 -17.68
C GLY A 348 8.89 -41.70 -17.44
N TYR A 349 9.74 -42.64 -17.70
CA TYR A 349 11.18 -42.42 -17.68
C TYR A 349 11.88 -43.22 -18.77
N TYR A 350 13.02 -42.68 -19.20
CA TYR A 350 13.97 -43.38 -20.05
C TYR A 350 15.37 -43.24 -19.44
N GLY A 351 16.16 -44.33 -19.45
CA GLY A 351 17.50 -44.25 -18.92
C GLY A 351 18.21 -45.61 -18.83
N VAL A 352 19.14 -45.70 -17.92
CA VAL A 352 19.92 -46.93 -17.67
C VAL A 352 19.83 -47.30 -16.21
N ILE A 353 19.67 -48.60 -15.95
CA ILE A 353 19.70 -49.21 -14.62
C ILE A 353 20.69 -50.41 -14.65
N GLY A 354 21.51 -50.52 -13.63
CA GLY A 354 22.43 -51.67 -13.50
C GLY A 354 22.90 -51.83 -12.06
N GLN A 355 23.67 -52.89 -11.84
CA GLN A 355 24.40 -53.10 -10.59
C GLN A 355 25.61 -52.15 -10.56
N THR A 356 25.98 -51.65 -9.38
CA THR A 356 27.05 -50.65 -9.21
C THR A 356 28.40 -51.08 -9.81
N GLN A 357 28.66 -52.39 -9.86
CA GLN A 357 29.87 -52.98 -10.47
C GLN A 357 29.54 -54.00 -11.57
N GLY A 358 28.34 -53.93 -12.14
CA GLY A 358 27.84 -54.88 -13.13
C GLY A 358 27.45 -54.20 -14.46
N LEU A 359 26.61 -54.94 -15.22
CA LEU A 359 26.12 -54.45 -16.51
C LEU A 359 24.98 -53.47 -16.35
N TYR A 360 24.98 -52.43 -17.17
CA TYR A 360 23.90 -51.44 -17.27
C TYR A 360 23.05 -51.71 -18.51
N HIS A 361 21.75 -51.70 -18.33
CA HIS A 361 20.80 -51.90 -19.43
C HIS A 361 19.89 -50.68 -19.58
N GLY A 362 19.54 -50.36 -20.80
CA GLY A 362 18.54 -49.35 -21.13
C GLY A 362 17.16 -49.80 -20.68
N VAL A 363 16.45 -48.89 -20.01
CA VAL A 363 15.09 -49.14 -19.52
C VAL A 363 14.18 -47.96 -19.87
N PHE A 364 12.91 -48.24 -20.13
CA PHE A 364 11.91 -47.20 -20.25
C PHE A 364 10.63 -47.63 -19.54
N ASN A 365 9.89 -46.63 -19.11
CA ASN A 365 8.53 -46.79 -18.62
C ASN A 365 7.68 -45.64 -19.25
N ALA A 366 6.47 -45.98 -19.66
CA ALA A 366 5.47 -44.98 -20.09
C ALA A 366 4.16 -45.37 -19.44
N GLU A 367 3.61 -44.45 -18.65
CA GLU A 367 2.41 -44.65 -17.85
C GLU A 367 1.39 -43.53 -18.09
N GLY A 368 0.18 -43.90 -18.50
CA GLY A 368 -0.99 -42.99 -18.46
C GLY A 368 -1.81 -43.30 -17.21
N SER A 369 -2.03 -42.30 -16.38
CA SER A 369 -2.81 -42.45 -15.14
C SER A 369 -4.08 -41.59 -15.16
N VAL A 370 -5.20 -42.20 -14.71
CA VAL A 370 -6.48 -41.51 -14.47
C VAL A 370 -6.77 -41.63 -12.97
N LYS A 371 -6.83 -40.49 -12.30
CA LYS A 371 -7.17 -40.41 -10.88
C LYS A 371 -8.57 -39.85 -10.73
N PHE A 372 -9.48 -40.62 -10.18
CA PHE A 372 -10.87 -40.24 -9.92
C PHE A 372 -11.14 -40.23 -8.41
N PRO A 373 -11.46 -39.07 -7.80
CA PRO A 373 -11.77 -39.00 -6.38
C PRO A 373 -13.18 -39.53 -6.13
N ILE A 374 -13.30 -40.68 -5.48
CA ILE A 374 -14.60 -41.34 -5.23
C ILE A 374 -15.27 -40.77 -3.98
N PHE A 375 -14.52 -40.43 -2.93
CA PHE A 375 -15.07 -39.97 -1.66
C PHE A 375 -14.20 -38.89 -1.01
N ARG A 376 -14.59 -37.63 -1.18
CA ARG A 376 -13.97 -36.45 -0.52
C ARG A 376 -15.01 -35.43 -0.05
N GLU A 377 -16.24 -35.87 0.13
CA GLU A 377 -17.40 -34.98 0.29
C GLU A 377 -17.26 -34.03 1.51
N ALA A 378 -16.79 -34.52 2.66
CA ALA A 378 -16.66 -33.73 3.86
C ALA A 378 -15.59 -32.62 3.69
N ALA A 379 -14.43 -32.96 3.12
CA ALA A 379 -13.37 -31.99 2.86
C ALA A 379 -13.81 -30.92 1.87
N GLN A 380 -14.44 -31.36 0.77
CA GLN A 380 -14.91 -30.45 -0.28
C GLN A 380 -16.05 -29.52 0.19
N ARG A 381 -16.96 -30.01 1.07
CA ARG A 381 -17.98 -29.17 1.69
C ARG A 381 -17.36 -28.12 2.61
N GLY A 382 -16.37 -28.51 3.43
CA GLY A 382 -15.64 -27.57 4.30
C GLY A 382 -14.90 -26.50 3.51
N GLU A 383 -14.17 -26.89 2.46
CA GLU A 383 -13.47 -25.96 1.57
C GLU A 383 -14.43 -25.00 0.87
N ASN A 384 -15.56 -25.52 0.37
CA ASN A 384 -16.58 -24.70 -0.29
C ASN A 384 -17.27 -23.73 0.67
N GLU A 385 -17.48 -24.11 1.94
CA GLU A 385 -18.03 -23.21 2.96
C GLU A 385 -17.07 -22.05 3.25
N VAL A 386 -15.78 -22.35 3.43
CA VAL A 386 -14.74 -21.33 3.66
C VAL A 386 -14.71 -20.31 2.51
N ILE A 387 -14.60 -20.78 1.26
CA ILE A 387 -14.51 -19.85 0.11
C ILE A 387 -15.83 -19.08 -0.12
N SER A 388 -16.98 -19.70 0.17
CA SER A 388 -18.27 -19.02 0.06
C SER A 388 -18.43 -17.91 1.11
N ALA A 389 -17.94 -18.13 2.34
CA ALA A 389 -17.90 -17.11 3.38
C ALA A 389 -16.95 -15.96 3.02
N GLN A 390 -15.77 -16.26 2.48
CA GLN A 390 -14.83 -15.24 1.99
C GLN A 390 -15.44 -14.42 0.85
N LEU A 391 -16.10 -15.07 -0.10
CA LEU A 391 -16.77 -14.40 -1.20
C LEU A 391 -17.91 -13.49 -0.73
N LEU A 392 -18.68 -13.94 0.27
CA LEU A 392 -19.69 -13.10 0.91
C LEU A 392 -19.07 -11.86 1.55
N ALA A 393 -17.96 -12.03 2.29
CA ALA A 393 -17.25 -10.90 2.91
C ALA A 393 -16.72 -9.90 1.86
N LEU A 394 -16.17 -10.38 0.75
CA LEU A 394 -15.70 -9.52 -0.35
C LEU A 394 -16.85 -8.74 -1.01
N ARG A 395 -18.01 -9.37 -1.20
CA ARG A 395 -19.21 -8.70 -1.76
C ARG A 395 -19.79 -7.66 -0.79
N GLN A 396 -19.78 -7.93 0.51
CA GLN A 396 -20.18 -6.94 1.51
C GLN A 396 -19.21 -5.74 1.51
N ARG A 397 -17.91 -6.00 1.39
CA ARG A 397 -16.90 -4.95 1.24
C ARG A 397 -17.08 -4.15 -0.04
N GLU A 398 -17.49 -4.78 -1.15
CA GLU A 398 -17.82 -4.08 -2.39
C GLU A 398 -19.01 -3.12 -2.18
N SER A 399 -20.06 -3.58 -1.51
CA SER A 399 -21.24 -2.75 -1.21
C SER A 399 -20.88 -1.57 -0.31
N ASP A 400 -20.07 -1.79 0.73
CA ASP A 400 -19.58 -0.75 1.62
C ASP A 400 -18.69 0.26 0.87
N LEU A 401 -17.78 -0.23 0.01
CA LEU A 401 -16.92 0.64 -0.78
C LEU A 401 -17.73 1.52 -1.75
N ARG A 402 -18.80 1.01 -2.35
CA ARG A 402 -19.69 1.81 -3.21
C ARG A 402 -20.33 2.97 -2.46
N VAL A 403 -20.86 2.71 -1.26
CA VAL A 403 -21.45 3.75 -0.40
C VAL A 403 -20.37 4.76 0.01
N THR A 404 -19.20 4.28 0.42
CA THR A 404 -18.06 5.11 0.78
C THR A 404 -17.60 6.00 -0.39
N MET A 405 -17.52 5.45 -1.60
CA MET A 405 -17.17 6.20 -2.81
C MET A 405 -18.15 7.34 -3.06
N GLU A 406 -19.45 7.06 -2.96
CA GLU A 406 -20.48 8.09 -3.14
C GLU A 406 -20.37 9.19 -2.09
N ALA A 407 -20.21 8.83 -0.82
CA ALA A 407 -20.01 9.79 0.27
C ALA A 407 -18.76 10.66 0.06
N GLN A 408 -17.64 10.05 -0.34
CA GLN A 408 -16.38 10.75 -0.63
C GLN A 408 -16.53 11.76 -1.78
N ILE A 409 -17.22 11.38 -2.86
CA ILE A 409 -17.44 12.27 -4.00
C ILE A 409 -18.32 13.46 -3.59
N ARG A 410 -19.45 13.21 -2.92
CA ARG A 410 -20.37 14.26 -2.45
C ARG A 410 -19.67 15.23 -1.49
N SER A 411 -18.94 14.69 -0.49
CA SER A 411 -18.19 15.51 0.46
C SER A 411 -17.15 16.37 -0.25
N SER A 412 -16.34 15.76 -1.13
CA SER A 412 -15.29 16.52 -1.84
C SER A 412 -15.82 17.58 -2.80
N MET A 413 -16.99 17.37 -3.40
CA MET A 413 -17.67 18.42 -4.18
C MET A 413 -18.15 19.58 -3.30
N LEU A 414 -18.69 19.28 -2.11
CA LEU A 414 -19.06 20.31 -1.14
C LEU A 414 -17.82 21.07 -0.66
N ASP A 415 -16.72 20.37 -0.38
CA ASP A 415 -15.46 20.97 0.06
C ASP A 415 -14.89 21.91 -1.02
N VAL A 416 -14.93 21.52 -2.30
CA VAL A 416 -14.49 22.36 -3.42
C VAL A 416 -15.34 23.63 -3.50
N ASN A 417 -16.68 23.51 -3.45
CA ASN A 417 -17.58 24.66 -3.56
C ASN A 417 -17.43 25.60 -2.35
N SER A 418 -17.43 25.04 -1.14
CA SER A 418 -17.27 25.82 0.09
C SER A 418 -15.92 26.53 0.14
N SER A 419 -14.82 25.82 -0.15
CA SER A 419 -13.49 26.43 -0.12
C SER A 419 -13.30 27.49 -1.21
N HIS A 420 -13.96 27.36 -2.38
CA HIS A 420 -13.95 28.38 -3.41
C HIS A 420 -14.58 29.68 -2.91
N GLU A 421 -15.75 29.62 -2.25
CA GLU A 421 -16.40 30.79 -1.67
C GLU A 421 -15.58 31.39 -0.51
N LEU A 422 -14.94 30.52 0.32
CA LEU A 422 -14.07 31.00 1.39
C LEU A 422 -12.87 31.79 0.86
N VAL A 423 -12.27 31.40 -0.29
CA VAL A 423 -11.20 32.19 -0.91
C VAL A 423 -11.67 33.59 -1.27
N LYS A 424 -12.87 33.76 -1.87
CA LYS A 424 -13.42 35.06 -2.23
C LYS A 424 -13.64 35.93 -0.99
N VAL A 425 -14.22 35.36 0.06
CA VAL A 425 -14.47 36.09 1.32
C VAL A 425 -13.12 36.46 1.97
N ALA A 426 -12.15 35.57 2.01
CA ALA A 426 -10.84 35.85 2.59
C ALA A 426 -10.09 36.95 1.82
N GLN A 427 -10.15 36.98 0.48
CA GLN A 427 -9.59 38.06 -0.34
C GLN A 427 -10.24 39.40 -0.02
N SER A 428 -11.56 39.45 0.04
CA SER A 428 -12.29 40.69 0.42
C SER A 428 -11.88 41.16 1.83
N ASN A 429 -11.67 40.24 2.77
CA ASN A 429 -11.23 40.62 4.12
C ASN A 429 -9.82 41.25 4.12
N VAL A 430 -8.89 40.73 3.27
CA VAL A 430 -7.55 41.34 3.13
C VAL A 430 -7.65 42.77 2.60
N ASP A 431 -8.48 42.99 1.59
CA ASP A 431 -8.67 44.32 1.01
C ASP A 431 -9.23 45.32 2.05
N LEU A 432 -10.23 44.90 2.85
CA LEU A 432 -10.82 45.70 3.91
C LEU A 432 -9.83 45.97 5.06
N ALA A 433 -9.14 44.97 5.53
CA ALA A 433 -8.14 45.09 6.60
C ALA A 433 -6.92 45.94 6.15
N GLY A 434 -6.58 45.89 4.85
CA GLY A 434 -5.55 46.75 4.27
C GLY A 434 -5.94 48.19 4.26
N GLN A 435 -7.21 48.51 3.94
CA GLN A 435 -7.76 49.87 4.02
C GLN A 435 -7.78 50.38 5.47
N GLU A 436 -8.29 49.55 6.42
CA GLU A 436 -8.29 49.86 7.85
C GLU A 436 -6.89 50.23 8.34
N LEU A 437 -5.88 49.42 8.02
CA LEU A 437 -4.50 49.70 8.40
C LEU A 437 -3.97 51.00 7.82
N SER A 438 -4.28 51.30 6.54
CA SER A 438 -3.86 52.54 5.89
C SER A 438 -4.47 53.78 6.56
N ASP A 439 -5.75 53.69 6.93
CA ASP A 439 -6.44 54.78 7.61
C ASP A 439 -5.89 54.97 9.04
N GLU A 440 -5.66 53.92 9.80
CA GLU A 440 -5.09 54.01 11.15
C GLU A 440 -3.64 54.51 11.15
N GLN A 441 -2.84 54.13 10.13
CA GLN A 441 -1.50 54.67 9.94
C GLN A 441 -1.54 56.19 9.71
N SER A 442 -2.48 56.67 8.91
CA SER A 442 -2.67 58.09 8.62
C SER A 442 -3.10 58.89 9.85
N ARG A 443 -4.04 58.36 10.65
CA ARG A 443 -4.53 58.96 11.92
C ARG A 443 -3.42 58.99 12.98
N PHE A 444 -2.67 57.91 13.13
CA PHE A 444 -1.53 57.86 14.05
C PHE A 444 -0.40 58.82 13.65
N ALA A 445 -0.10 58.92 12.34
CA ALA A 445 0.87 59.90 11.84
C ALA A 445 0.44 61.34 12.08
N ALA A 446 -0.85 61.66 11.98
CA ALA A 446 -1.42 62.97 12.28
C ALA A 446 -1.50 63.28 13.79
N GLY A 447 -1.21 62.29 14.66
CA GLY A 447 -1.27 62.46 16.13
C GLY A 447 -2.68 62.54 16.70
N VAL A 448 -3.68 62.05 15.95
CA VAL A 448 -5.08 62.05 16.34
C VAL A 448 -5.41 60.89 17.28
N ASP A 449 -4.77 59.74 17.08
CA ASP A 449 -4.99 58.51 17.85
C ASP A 449 -3.70 57.98 18.52
N ASP A 450 -3.89 57.11 19.54
CA ASP A 450 -2.81 56.40 20.20
C ASP A 450 -2.32 55.19 19.34
N ASN A 451 -1.37 54.43 19.82
CA ASN A 451 -0.78 53.31 19.10
C ASN A 451 -1.66 52.04 19.11
N LEU A 452 -2.73 51.97 19.90
CA LEU A 452 -3.52 50.73 20.07
C LEU A 452 -4.33 50.40 18.81
N PRO A 453 -5.11 51.30 18.19
CA PRO A 453 -5.85 51.01 16.96
C PRO A 453 -4.91 50.57 15.81
N LEU A 454 -3.74 51.16 15.71
CA LEU A 454 -2.75 50.78 14.70
C LEU A 454 -2.29 49.32 14.89
N VAL A 455 -1.98 48.90 16.13
CA VAL A 455 -1.56 47.50 16.45
C VAL A 455 -2.72 46.54 16.19
N GLU A 456 -3.95 46.92 16.48
CA GLU A 456 -5.15 46.12 16.19
C GLU A 456 -5.38 45.96 14.69
N ALA A 457 -5.24 47.01 13.89
CA ALA A 457 -5.35 46.97 12.43
C ALA A 457 -4.25 46.12 11.79
N GLU A 458 -2.98 46.18 12.31
CA GLU A 458 -1.91 45.29 11.90
C GLU A 458 -2.22 43.80 12.22
N ALA A 459 -2.85 43.52 13.36
CA ALA A 459 -3.24 42.18 13.73
C ALA A 459 -4.40 41.66 12.86
N SER A 460 -5.37 42.54 12.52
CA SER A 460 -6.50 42.28 11.61
C SER A 460 -5.98 41.88 10.22
N LEU A 461 -5.10 42.70 9.63
CA LEU A 461 -4.49 42.39 8.32
C LEU A 461 -3.71 41.09 8.33
N ALA A 462 -2.88 40.83 9.37
CA ALA A 462 -2.15 39.61 9.52
C ALA A 462 -3.08 38.38 9.55
N GLY A 463 -4.18 38.47 10.30
CA GLY A 463 -5.20 37.44 10.36
C GLY A 463 -5.86 37.21 9.01
N ALA A 464 -6.22 38.25 8.29
CA ALA A 464 -6.83 38.16 6.96
C ALA A 464 -5.87 37.53 5.92
N GLN A 465 -4.61 37.92 5.90
CA GLN A 465 -3.59 37.31 5.01
C GLN A 465 -3.41 35.81 5.27
N ALA A 466 -3.29 35.39 6.54
CA ALA A 466 -3.22 34.00 6.89
C ALA A 466 -4.47 33.21 6.46
N GLN A 467 -5.66 33.83 6.53
CA GLN A 467 -6.91 33.22 6.07
C GLN A 467 -6.92 33.00 4.55
N VAL A 468 -6.43 33.94 3.73
CA VAL A 468 -6.31 33.76 2.27
C VAL A 468 -5.40 32.61 1.92
N VAL A 469 -4.21 32.55 2.52
CA VAL A 469 -3.25 31.46 2.28
C VAL A 469 -3.86 30.10 2.66
N GLN A 470 -4.55 30.04 3.80
CA GLN A 470 -5.21 28.81 4.26
C GLN A 470 -6.38 28.42 3.34
N ALA A 471 -7.21 29.38 2.89
CA ALA A 471 -8.33 29.12 2.00
C ALA A 471 -7.86 28.62 0.61
N LEU A 472 -6.82 29.23 0.04
CA LEU A 472 -6.19 28.78 -1.21
C LEU A 472 -5.63 27.36 -1.09
N PHE A 473 -4.94 27.09 0.00
CA PHE A 473 -4.43 25.73 0.28
C PHE A 473 -5.58 24.73 0.35
N GLN A 474 -6.63 24.99 1.15
CA GLN A 474 -7.79 24.10 1.29
C GLN A 474 -8.49 23.87 -0.05
N TYR A 475 -8.69 24.92 -0.84
CA TYR A 475 -9.33 24.83 -2.15
C TYR A 475 -8.56 23.93 -3.12
N ASN A 476 -7.24 24.10 -3.21
CA ASN A 476 -6.41 23.27 -4.09
C ASN A 476 -6.32 21.83 -3.61
N VAL A 477 -6.25 21.58 -2.30
CA VAL A 477 -6.31 20.24 -1.72
C VAL A 477 -7.66 19.58 -2.00
N ALA A 478 -8.79 20.28 -1.84
CA ALA A 478 -10.11 19.75 -2.15
C ALA A 478 -10.24 19.35 -3.63
N LYS A 479 -9.67 20.13 -4.56
CA LYS A 479 -9.59 19.77 -5.99
C LYS A 479 -8.79 18.49 -6.24
N LEU A 480 -7.65 18.35 -5.60
CA LEU A 480 -6.84 17.12 -5.69
C LEU A 480 -7.54 15.90 -5.07
N GLN A 481 -8.24 16.08 -3.96
CA GLN A 481 -9.06 15.03 -3.35
C GLN A 481 -10.19 14.59 -4.27
N LEU A 482 -10.90 15.51 -4.89
CA LEU A 482 -11.94 15.20 -5.87
C LEU A 482 -11.36 14.42 -7.07
N ALA A 483 -10.19 14.84 -7.60
CA ALA A 483 -9.49 14.11 -8.65
C ALA A 483 -9.11 12.68 -8.21
N ARG A 484 -8.73 12.49 -6.94
CA ARG A 484 -8.42 11.16 -6.37
C ARG A 484 -9.68 10.31 -6.22
N TYR A 485 -10.78 10.89 -5.73
CA TYR A 485 -12.03 10.17 -5.52
C TYR A 485 -12.76 9.82 -6.82
N THR A 486 -12.56 10.59 -7.87
CA THR A 486 -13.00 10.24 -9.24
C THR A 486 -12.05 9.29 -9.97
N GLY A 487 -10.87 8.96 -9.38
CA GLY A 487 -9.91 8.01 -9.93
C GLY A 487 -9.03 8.56 -11.06
N VAL A 488 -8.98 9.89 -11.24
CA VAL A 488 -8.23 10.54 -12.33
C VAL A 488 -7.03 11.36 -11.83
N ALA A 489 -6.69 11.30 -10.55
CA ALA A 489 -5.63 12.12 -9.95
C ALA A 489 -4.29 12.04 -10.70
N GLU A 490 -3.84 10.86 -11.13
CA GLU A 490 -2.57 10.71 -11.84
C GLU A 490 -2.58 11.37 -13.23
N THR A 491 -3.72 11.36 -13.92
CA THR A 491 -3.81 11.78 -15.32
C THR A 491 -4.32 13.21 -15.50
N GLN A 492 -5.07 13.73 -14.53
CA GLN A 492 -5.80 15.00 -14.67
C GLN A 492 -5.57 16.00 -13.53
N TYR A 493 -4.60 15.76 -12.61
CA TYR A 493 -4.34 16.70 -11.53
C TYR A 493 -4.05 18.14 -12.02
N ARG A 494 -3.33 18.27 -13.18
CA ARG A 494 -3.07 19.58 -13.80
C ARG A 494 -4.37 20.31 -14.14
N THR A 495 -5.31 19.63 -14.80
CA THR A 495 -6.63 20.20 -15.15
C THR A 495 -7.39 20.64 -13.92
N TYR A 496 -7.38 19.82 -12.85
CA TYR A 496 -8.05 20.16 -11.59
C TYR A 496 -7.41 21.36 -10.89
N LEU A 497 -6.09 21.47 -10.91
CA LEU A 497 -5.38 22.63 -10.35
C LEU A 497 -5.42 23.87 -11.26
N GLY A 498 -5.73 23.71 -12.54
CA GLY A 498 -5.70 24.78 -13.53
C GLY A 498 -4.28 25.19 -13.94
N ILE A 499 -3.35 24.22 -13.91
CA ILE A 499 -1.97 24.38 -14.36
C ILE A 499 -1.92 23.99 -15.84
N GLN A 500 -1.38 24.87 -16.68
CA GLN A 500 -1.21 24.63 -18.12
C GLN A 500 0.06 23.87 -18.44
#